data_ea04806291405bbcffeebf68cea3006a
#
_entry.id   ea04806291405bbcffeebf68cea3006a
#
_cell.length_a   1.000
_cell.length_b   1.000
_cell.length_c   1.000
_cell.angle_alpha   90.00
_cell.angle_beta   90.00
_cell.angle_gamma   90.00
#
_symmetry.space_group_name_H-M   'P 1'
#
loop_
_entity.id
_entity.type
_entity.pdbx_description
1 polymer ?
#
loop_
_entity_poly.entity_id
_entity_poly.type
_entity_poly.pdbx_seq_one_letter_code
_entity_poly.pdbx_strand_id
1 'polypeptide(L)'
;MSTHILFEHPLNEKMRTWLRIEFLIQQLSQHLPINDHATALHFFRNVGDLLDVIERGDVRTELLKELERQQRKLQAWAEVPGVDQSRIDSLRQQLKNSSSTLMAAPRVGQFLREDRLIGLVRQRLSIPGGCCSFDLPTLHMWLHMPQVQ
;
A
#
# COMPACT_ATOMS: atom_id res chain seq x y z
N MET A 1 -12.55 -25.75 -16.23
CA MET A 1 -11.33 -25.27 -15.57
C MET A 1 -11.58 -25.16 -14.08
N SER A 2 -10.81 -25.87 -13.30
CA SER A 2 -10.86 -25.72 -11.84
C SER A 2 -10.19 -24.43 -11.47
N THR A 3 -10.96 -23.42 -11.08
CA THR A 3 -10.43 -22.19 -10.46
C THR A 3 -10.01 -22.54 -9.04
N HIS A 4 -8.72 -22.61 -8.80
CA HIS A 4 -8.21 -22.76 -7.45
C HIS A 4 -8.47 -21.48 -6.67
N ILE A 5 -9.18 -21.57 -5.56
CA ILE A 5 -9.42 -20.48 -4.63
C ILE A 5 -8.33 -20.56 -3.56
N LEU A 6 -7.55 -19.49 -3.44
CA LEU A 6 -6.52 -19.38 -2.41
C LEU A 6 -7.12 -18.77 -1.13
N PHE A 7 -6.89 -19.43 0.00
CA PHE A 7 -7.23 -18.92 1.32
C PHE A 7 -5.96 -18.54 2.05
N GLU A 8 -5.91 -17.32 2.56
CA GLU A 8 -4.79 -16.81 3.33
C GLU A 8 -5.17 -16.69 4.80
N HIS A 9 -4.28 -17.11 5.69
CA HIS A 9 -4.45 -16.93 7.13
C HIS A 9 -3.17 -16.37 7.75
N PRO A 10 -3.17 -15.10 8.17
CA PRO A 10 -1.98 -14.51 8.80
C PRO A 10 -1.73 -15.12 10.18
N LEU A 11 -0.49 -15.52 10.43
CA LEU A 11 -0.11 -16.17 11.68
C LEU A 11 0.29 -15.20 12.79
N ASN A 12 0.49 -13.92 12.45
CA ASN A 12 0.84 -12.88 13.41
C ASN A 12 0.33 -11.52 12.97
N GLU A 13 0.40 -10.52 13.86
CA GLU A 13 -0.10 -9.17 13.59
C GLU A 13 0.68 -8.43 12.50
N LYS A 14 1.99 -8.65 12.38
CA LYS A 14 2.80 -8.07 11.31
C LYS A 14 2.31 -8.53 9.94
N MET A 15 2.14 -9.82 9.76
CA MET A 15 1.66 -10.40 8.50
C MET A 15 0.24 -9.91 8.20
N ARG A 16 -0.62 -9.80 9.20
CA ARG A 16 -1.97 -9.27 9.05
C ARG A 16 -1.94 -7.83 8.54
N THR A 17 -1.08 -6.99 9.10
CA THR A 17 -0.91 -5.60 8.67
C THR A 17 -0.42 -5.52 7.22
N TRP A 18 0.57 -6.32 6.86
CA TRP A 18 1.13 -6.31 5.51
C TRP A 18 0.13 -6.81 4.46
N LEU A 19 -0.63 -7.83 4.76
CA LEU A 19 -1.70 -8.32 3.87
C LEU A 19 -2.81 -7.28 3.69
N ARG A 20 -3.14 -6.52 4.72
CA ARG A 20 -4.08 -5.39 4.61
C ARG A 20 -3.53 -4.27 3.72
N ILE A 21 -2.26 -3.92 3.88
CA ILE A 21 -1.60 -2.91 3.03
C ILE A 21 -1.59 -3.38 1.57
N GLU A 22 -1.20 -4.62 1.32
CA GLU A 22 -1.21 -5.21 -0.03
C GLU A 22 -2.61 -5.16 -0.65
N PHE A 23 -3.62 -5.59 0.09
CA PHE A 23 -5.01 -5.55 -0.36
C PHE A 23 -5.46 -4.13 -0.72
N LEU A 24 -5.18 -3.15 0.13
CA LEU A 24 -5.56 -1.75 -0.10
C LEU A 24 -4.86 -1.15 -1.33
N ILE A 25 -3.57 -1.45 -1.51
CA ILE A 25 -2.82 -1.02 -2.69
C ILE A 25 -3.40 -1.66 -3.96
N GLN A 26 -3.75 -2.94 -3.92
CA GLN A 26 -4.39 -3.62 -5.04
C GLN A 26 -5.75 -3.00 -5.37
N GLN A 27 -6.56 -2.68 -4.37
CA GLN A 27 -7.84 -1.99 -4.56
C GLN A 27 -7.66 -0.63 -5.23
N LEU A 28 -6.68 0.17 -4.78
CA LEU A 28 -6.37 1.45 -5.40
C LEU A 28 -5.99 1.30 -6.87
N SER A 29 -5.19 0.28 -7.20
CA SER A 29 -4.74 0.03 -8.58
C SER A 29 -5.88 -0.43 -9.50
N GLN A 30 -6.82 -1.21 -8.98
CA GLN A 30 -7.93 -1.77 -9.75
C GLN A 30 -9.00 -0.74 -10.10
N HIS A 31 -9.12 0.34 -9.33
CA HIS A 31 -10.13 1.37 -9.51
C HIS A 31 -9.65 2.60 -10.31
N LEU A 32 -8.53 2.49 -10.97
CA LEU A 32 -8.06 3.50 -11.92
C LEU A 32 -8.47 3.13 -13.36
N PRO A 33 -8.86 4.09 -14.20
CA PRO A 33 -9.05 5.51 -13.94
C PRO A 33 -10.34 5.82 -13.17
N ILE A 34 -10.36 6.98 -12.49
CA ILE A 34 -11.54 7.47 -11.77
C ILE A 34 -12.46 8.15 -12.79
N ASN A 35 -13.66 7.61 -12.99
CA ASN A 35 -14.57 8.06 -14.03
C ASN A 35 -15.83 8.77 -13.50
N ASP A 36 -16.19 8.54 -12.25
CA ASP A 36 -17.40 9.07 -11.65
C ASP A 36 -17.23 9.33 -10.14
N HIS A 37 -18.26 9.89 -9.53
CA HIS A 37 -18.27 10.22 -8.12
C HIS A 37 -18.16 8.99 -7.21
N ALA A 38 -18.84 7.91 -7.55
CA ALA A 38 -18.84 6.68 -6.76
C ALA A 38 -17.44 6.03 -6.75
N THR A 39 -16.80 5.96 -7.91
CA THR A 39 -15.41 5.45 -8.06
C THR A 39 -14.43 6.33 -7.28
N ALA A 40 -14.60 7.65 -7.34
CA ALA A 40 -13.77 8.59 -6.58
C ALA A 40 -13.91 8.39 -5.07
N LEU A 41 -15.10 8.27 -4.55
CA LEU A 41 -15.33 8.04 -3.12
C LEU A 41 -14.72 6.72 -2.67
N HIS A 42 -14.84 5.67 -3.47
CA HIS A 42 -14.21 4.39 -3.20
C HIS A 42 -12.68 4.51 -3.15
N PHE A 43 -12.08 5.21 -4.11
CA PHE A 43 -10.66 5.51 -4.13
C PHE A 43 -10.21 6.24 -2.85
N PHE A 44 -10.88 7.32 -2.49
CA PHE A 44 -10.54 8.10 -1.30
C PHE A 44 -10.73 7.32 0.00
N ARG A 45 -11.73 6.44 0.09
CA ARG A 45 -11.89 5.54 1.24
C ARG A 45 -10.68 4.61 1.38
N ASN A 46 -10.25 4.01 0.27
CA ASN A 46 -9.08 3.13 0.27
C ASN A 46 -7.80 3.88 0.64
N VAL A 47 -7.63 5.11 0.17
CA VAL A 47 -6.50 5.96 0.58
C VAL A 47 -6.56 6.24 2.08
N GLY A 48 -7.72 6.59 2.61
CA GLY A 48 -7.92 6.83 4.03
C GLY A 48 -7.61 5.60 4.88
N ASP A 49 -8.12 4.44 4.49
CA ASP A 49 -7.87 3.17 5.19
C ASP A 49 -6.39 2.80 5.15
N LEU A 50 -5.72 3.01 4.01
CA LEU A 50 -4.28 2.77 3.88
C LEU A 50 -3.48 3.67 4.81
N LEU A 51 -3.81 4.96 4.87
CA LEU A 51 -3.16 5.89 5.80
C LEU A 51 -3.38 5.49 7.26
N ASP A 52 -4.60 5.07 7.63
CA ASP A 52 -4.91 4.61 8.99
C ASP A 52 -4.08 3.38 9.38
N VAL A 53 -3.94 2.41 8.47
CA VAL A 53 -3.11 1.21 8.72
C VAL A 53 -1.64 1.59 8.89
N ILE A 54 -1.13 2.48 8.04
CA ILE A 54 0.28 2.93 8.10
C ILE A 54 0.56 3.75 9.37
N GLU A 55 -0.40 4.57 9.81
CA GLU A 55 -0.25 5.44 10.99
C GLU A 55 -0.28 4.68 12.33
N ARG A 56 -0.92 3.51 12.38
CA ARG A 56 -1.05 2.71 13.61
C ARG A 56 0.26 2.09 14.10
N GLY A 57 1.30 2.06 13.27
CA GLY A 57 2.58 1.48 13.62
C GLY A 57 3.70 2.03 12.74
N ASP A 58 4.93 1.73 13.11
CA ASP A 58 6.09 2.06 12.29
C ASP A 58 6.32 0.97 11.23
N VAL A 59 5.45 0.95 10.22
CA VAL A 59 5.47 -0.04 9.14
C VAL A 59 6.81 -0.06 8.43
N ARG A 60 7.43 1.11 8.22
CA ARG A 60 8.74 1.22 7.57
C ARG A 60 9.83 0.49 8.34
N THR A 61 9.95 0.76 9.64
CA THR A 61 10.95 0.11 10.51
C THR A 61 10.71 -1.40 10.57
N GLU A 62 9.47 -1.83 10.70
CA GLU A 62 9.13 -3.26 10.74
C GLU A 62 9.46 -3.97 9.43
N LEU A 63 9.18 -3.34 8.28
CA LEU A 63 9.56 -3.89 6.97
C LEU A 63 11.08 -3.97 6.79
N LEU A 64 11.81 -2.94 7.20
CA LEU A 64 13.28 -2.93 7.12
C LEU A 64 13.89 -4.04 7.97
N LYS A 65 13.39 -4.25 9.18
CA LYS A 65 13.82 -5.35 10.06
C LYS A 65 13.55 -6.71 9.41
N GLU A 66 12.40 -6.89 8.79
CA GLU A 66 12.07 -8.15 8.11
C GLU A 66 12.93 -8.38 6.87
N LEU A 67 13.16 -7.35 6.06
CA LEU A 67 14.06 -7.45 4.91
C LEU A 67 15.48 -7.84 5.32
N GLU A 68 15.98 -7.27 6.41
CA GLU A 68 17.29 -7.64 6.97
C GLU A 68 17.29 -9.09 7.47
N ARG A 69 16.23 -9.52 8.16
CA ARG A 69 16.09 -10.91 8.63
C ARG A 69 16.09 -11.90 7.47
N GLN A 70 15.39 -11.61 6.38
CA GLN A 70 15.36 -12.45 5.18
C GLN A 70 16.73 -12.49 4.48
N GLN A 71 17.43 -11.37 4.41
CA GLN A 71 18.80 -11.34 3.86
C GLN A 71 19.76 -12.24 4.65
N ARG A 72 19.70 -12.21 5.98
CA ARG A 72 20.52 -13.10 6.83
C ARG A 72 20.16 -14.57 6.63
N LYS A 73 18.88 -14.90 6.49
CA LYS A 73 18.43 -16.26 6.18
C LYS A 73 19.00 -16.77 4.86
N LEU A 74 18.91 -15.96 3.80
CA LEU A 74 19.46 -16.33 2.49
C LEU A 74 20.98 -16.48 2.52
N GLN A 75 21.67 -15.65 3.30
CA GLN A 75 23.11 -15.79 3.50
C GLN A 75 23.46 -17.11 4.16
N ALA A 76 22.73 -17.52 5.21
CA ALA A 76 22.95 -18.81 5.84
C ALA A 76 22.65 -19.98 4.89
N TRP A 77 21.63 -19.88 4.07
CA TRP A 77 21.31 -20.90 3.06
C TRP A 77 22.36 -20.99 1.95
N ALA A 78 23.03 -19.88 1.62
CA ALA A 78 24.10 -19.88 0.63
C ALA A 78 25.27 -20.78 1.00
N GLU A 79 25.47 -21.03 2.30
CA GLU A 79 26.53 -21.90 2.82
C GLU A 79 26.16 -23.39 2.78
N VAL A 80 24.91 -23.73 2.51
CA VAL A 80 24.44 -25.11 2.45
C VAL A 80 24.86 -25.75 1.11
N PRO A 81 25.47 -26.95 1.11
CA PRO A 81 25.83 -27.64 -0.12
C PRO A 81 24.61 -27.99 -0.97
N GLY A 82 24.72 -27.85 -2.28
CA GLY A 82 23.68 -28.24 -3.24
C GLY A 82 22.58 -27.20 -3.49
N VAL A 83 22.69 -25.99 -2.92
CA VAL A 83 21.76 -24.90 -3.22
C VAL A 83 22.08 -24.21 -4.54
N ASP A 84 21.06 -23.64 -5.18
CA ASP A 84 21.23 -22.82 -6.37
C ASP A 84 21.74 -21.43 -5.95
N GLN A 85 23.04 -21.23 -6.04
CA GLN A 85 23.71 -19.97 -5.67
C GLN A 85 23.20 -18.79 -6.49
N SER A 86 22.97 -18.98 -7.78
CA SER A 86 22.47 -17.92 -8.66
C SER A 86 21.12 -17.39 -8.20
N ARG A 87 20.21 -18.29 -7.81
CA ARG A 87 18.90 -17.90 -7.31
C ARG A 87 18.97 -17.19 -5.95
N ILE A 88 19.83 -17.67 -5.06
CA ILE A 88 20.05 -17.02 -3.76
C ILE A 88 20.63 -15.62 -3.94
N ASP A 89 21.62 -15.45 -4.79
CA ASP A 89 22.25 -14.16 -5.06
C ASP A 89 21.25 -13.17 -5.68
N SER A 90 20.41 -13.64 -6.61
CA SER A 90 19.34 -12.84 -7.19
C SER A 90 18.35 -12.37 -6.14
N LEU A 91 17.88 -13.25 -5.26
CA LEU A 91 16.95 -12.91 -4.18
C LEU A 91 17.57 -11.93 -3.17
N ARG A 92 18.83 -12.16 -2.80
CA ARG A 92 19.56 -11.26 -1.90
C ARG A 92 19.69 -9.86 -2.51
N GLN A 93 19.98 -9.77 -3.80
CA GLN A 93 20.08 -8.50 -4.50
C GLN A 93 18.73 -7.77 -4.54
N GLN A 94 17.65 -8.49 -4.79
CA GLN A 94 16.28 -7.92 -4.75
C GLN A 94 15.93 -7.37 -3.36
N LEU A 95 16.21 -8.13 -2.30
CA LEU A 95 15.97 -7.68 -0.92
C LEU A 95 16.82 -6.46 -0.57
N LYS A 96 18.07 -6.43 -0.98
CA LYS A 96 18.97 -5.30 -0.77
C LYS A 96 18.47 -4.04 -1.49
N ASN A 97 18.03 -4.19 -2.74
CA ASN A 97 17.45 -3.08 -3.51
C ASN A 97 16.17 -2.55 -2.86
N SER A 98 15.30 -3.44 -2.41
CA SER A 98 14.07 -3.06 -1.69
C SER A 98 14.38 -2.30 -0.40
N SER A 99 15.36 -2.77 0.38
CA SER A 99 15.81 -2.09 1.61
C SER A 99 16.35 -0.69 1.30
N SER A 100 17.20 -0.57 0.28
CA SER A 100 17.78 0.73 -0.12
C SER A 100 16.71 1.71 -0.57
N THR A 101 15.76 1.25 -1.38
CA THR A 101 14.64 2.06 -1.84
C THR A 101 13.78 2.55 -0.67
N LEU A 102 13.47 1.65 0.26
CA LEU A 102 12.65 1.98 1.42
C LEU A 102 13.36 2.94 2.39
N MET A 103 14.68 2.77 2.58
CA MET A 103 15.47 3.70 3.41
C MET A 103 15.58 5.10 2.80
N ALA A 104 15.70 5.19 1.48
CA ALA A 104 15.81 6.46 0.78
C ALA A 104 14.45 7.18 0.62
N ALA A 105 13.33 6.45 0.74
CA ALA A 105 12.00 7.01 0.58
C ALA A 105 11.66 8.00 1.71
N PRO A 106 10.87 9.05 1.44
CA PRO A 106 10.32 9.90 2.49
C PRO A 106 9.39 9.10 3.41
N ARG A 107 8.94 9.73 4.49
CA ARG A 107 8.01 9.09 5.42
C ARG A 107 6.80 8.51 4.67
N VAL A 108 6.52 7.22 4.91
CA VAL A 108 5.45 6.51 4.22
C VAL A 108 4.10 7.23 4.42
N GLY A 109 3.45 7.53 3.31
CA GLY A 109 2.15 8.20 3.31
C GLY A 109 2.19 9.71 3.56
N GLN A 110 3.35 10.33 3.80
CA GLN A 110 3.44 11.77 4.06
C GLN A 110 2.86 12.59 2.92
N PHE A 111 3.20 12.27 1.69
CA PHE A 111 2.69 12.92 0.49
C PHE A 111 1.14 12.93 0.45
N LEU A 112 0.53 11.79 0.80
CA LEU A 112 -0.93 11.65 0.83
C LEU A 112 -1.55 12.44 2.00
N ARG A 113 -0.89 12.49 3.15
CA ARG A 113 -1.38 13.25 4.32
C ARG A 113 -1.37 14.76 4.08
N GLU A 114 -0.40 15.25 3.35
CA GLU A 114 -0.22 16.68 3.05
C GLU A 114 -1.13 17.13 1.90
N ASP A 115 -1.70 16.21 1.14
CA ASP A 115 -2.62 16.54 0.07
C ASP A 115 -3.92 17.14 0.63
N ARG A 116 -4.25 18.35 0.18
CA ARG A 116 -5.42 19.08 0.68
C ARG A 116 -6.74 18.39 0.36
N LEU A 117 -6.89 17.87 -0.85
CA LEU A 117 -8.13 17.22 -1.28
C LEU A 117 -8.39 15.94 -0.50
N ILE A 118 -7.35 15.10 -0.34
CA ILE A 118 -7.42 13.89 0.46
C ILE A 118 -7.83 14.21 1.89
N GLY A 119 -7.24 15.22 2.51
CA GLY A 119 -7.59 15.67 3.86
C GLY A 119 -9.04 16.11 3.99
N LEU A 120 -9.53 16.91 3.05
CA LEU A 120 -10.92 17.37 3.03
C LEU A 120 -11.92 16.22 2.86
N VAL A 121 -11.65 15.30 1.95
CA VAL A 121 -12.51 14.13 1.71
C VAL A 121 -12.53 13.21 2.92
N ARG A 122 -11.39 12.94 3.54
CA ARG A 122 -11.31 12.10 4.76
C ARG A 122 -12.17 12.63 5.90
N GLN A 123 -12.23 13.94 6.08
CA GLN A 123 -13.06 14.57 7.12
C GLN A 123 -14.57 14.39 6.87
N ARG A 124 -14.97 14.19 5.63
CA ARG A 124 -16.37 14.16 5.20
C ARG A 124 -16.92 12.75 4.92
N LEU A 125 -16.05 11.75 4.76
CA LEU A 125 -16.47 10.39 4.41
C LEU A 125 -17.34 9.71 5.46
N SER A 126 -17.21 10.07 6.73
CA SER A 126 -18.00 9.52 7.82
C SER A 126 -19.40 10.16 7.93
N ILE A 127 -19.66 11.25 7.23
CA ILE A 127 -20.95 11.95 7.23
C ILE A 127 -21.87 11.27 6.21
N PRO A 128 -23.10 10.86 6.59
CA PRO A 128 -24.06 10.33 5.63
C PRO A 128 -24.33 11.33 4.51
N GLY A 129 -24.10 10.91 3.25
CA GLY A 129 -24.19 11.79 2.09
C GLY A 129 -23.09 12.85 2.00
N GLY A 130 -22.06 12.76 2.83
CA GLY A 130 -20.90 13.63 2.76
C GLY A 130 -20.16 13.51 1.43
N CYS A 131 -19.42 14.53 1.05
CA CYS A 131 -18.72 14.64 -0.23
C CYS A 131 -19.64 14.78 -1.47
N CYS A 132 -20.91 15.01 -1.31
CA CYS A 132 -21.79 15.35 -2.44
C CYS A 132 -21.42 16.75 -3.01
N SER A 133 -21.97 17.11 -4.15
CA SER A 133 -21.59 18.31 -4.89
C SER A 133 -21.64 19.61 -4.08
N PHE A 134 -22.67 19.78 -3.24
CA PHE A 134 -22.79 20.97 -2.39
C PHE A 134 -21.97 20.88 -1.09
N ASP A 135 -21.77 19.68 -0.56
CA ASP A 135 -21.02 19.47 0.69
C ASP A 135 -19.53 19.67 0.49
N LEU A 136 -18.99 19.20 -0.61
CA LEU A 136 -17.57 19.36 -0.96
C LEU A 136 -17.39 19.78 -2.42
N PRO A 137 -17.60 21.07 -2.73
CA PRO A 137 -17.47 21.60 -4.10
C PRO A 137 -16.07 21.36 -4.70
N THR A 138 -15.04 21.35 -3.88
CA THR A 138 -13.65 21.10 -4.30
C THR A 138 -13.49 19.72 -4.96
N LEU A 139 -14.11 18.69 -4.40
CA LEU A 139 -14.11 17.35 -4.99
C LEU A 139 -14.90 17.34 -6.30
N HIS A 140 -16.05 18.00 -6.33
CA HIS A 140 -16.86 18.09 -7.54
C HIS A 140 -16.11 18.77 -8.70
N MET A 141 -15.41 19.85 -8.42
CA MET A 141 -14.53 20.51 -9.40
C MET A 141 -13.42 19.60 -9.87
N TRP A 142 -12.75 18.92 -8.94
CA TRP A 142 -11.65 17.99 -9.25
C TRP A 142 -12.09 16.87 -10.20
N LEU A 143 -13.28 16.32 -9.99
CA LEU A 143 -13.86 15.27 -10.85
C LEU A 143 -14.12 15.72 -12.28
N HIS A 144 -14.29 17.02 -12.50
CA HIS A 144 -14.55 17.61 -13.83
C HIS A 144 -13.31 18.23 -14.47
N MET A 145 -12.15 18.16 -13.80
CA MET A 145 -10.89 18.57 -14.41
C MET A 145 -10.41 17.55 -15.43
N PRO A 146 -9.72 18.00 -16.51
CA PRO A 146 -9.08 17.09 -17.43
C PRO A 146 -8.09 16.19 -16.68
N GLN A 147 -8.25 14.88 -16.82
CA GLN A 147 -7.28 13.95 -16.26
C GLN A 147 -5.99 14.03 -17.08
N VAL A 148 -4.88 14.28 -16.41
CA VAL A 148 -3.56 14.16 -17.01
C VAL A 148 -3.30 12.66 -17.23
N GLN A 149 -3.16 12.27 -18.48
CA GLN A 149 -2.81 10.90 -18.86
C GLN A 149 -1.37 10.58 -18.46
#